data_8eab79db97510f02a83a0b53e52dcce9
#
_entry.id   8eab79db97510f02a83a0b53e52dcce9
#
_cell.length_a   1.000
_cell.length_b   1.000
_cell.length_c   1.000
_cell.angle_alpha   90.00
_cell.angle_beta   90.00
_cell.angle_gamma   90.00
#
_symmetry.space_group_name_H-M   'P 1'
#
loop_
_entity.id
_entity.type
_entity.pdbx_description
1 polymer ?
#
loop_
_entity_poly.entity_id
_entity_poly.type
_entity_poly.pdbx_seq_one_letter_code
_entity_poly.pdbx_strand_id
1 'polypeptide(L)'
;CLLEAPDSMYFVLSEMKIGKITKRRWMYYSDVTFSFGQGFISSNWASGGENSLSILSDIKYFATYKKNNTTWENSIRYRLGALKSGSEDLSKNEDKLELQSKLGVKAFKHWNYATQFDMNTVLFKTKNNPDKEVIAAFLTPGNFTLSLGLDYKPKSNISLYLSPIAGQWVYMRDTNLVAPSRYGLEIGKKFKSDAGAKIELKNQHELFKFLKIDNHLIIFSSYYEQPEKLTLDWRLTLNFKINYFMQTSVYANAVYNQNDSKKIQLKQTLNLGVYFRF
;
A
#
# COMPACT_ATOMS: atom_id res chain seq x y z
N CYS A 1 -51.94 -32.54 22.72
CA CYS A 1 -51.94 -31.36 23.55
C CYS A 1 -51.13 -30.28 22.80
N LEU A 2 -51.83 -29.40 22.08
CA LEU A 2 -51.24 -28.20 21.46
C LEU A 2 -51.16 -27.13 22.53
N LEU A 3 -49.95 -26.72 22.89
CA LEU A 3 -49.73 -25.57 23.75
C LEU A 3 -49.98 -24.30 22.91
N GLU A 4 -51.13 -23.65 23.11
CA GLU A 4 -51.38 -22.32 22.59
C GLU A 4 -50.39 -21.32 23.26
N ALA A 5 -49.63 -20.61 22.46
CA ALA A 5 -48.79 -19.54 22.93
C ALA A 5 -49.67 -18.38 23.39
N PRO A 6 -49.40 -17.75 24.55
CA PRO A 6 -50.24 -16.68 25.10
C PRO A 6 -50.24 -15.44 24.17
N ASP A 7 -51.44 -14.90 23.94
CA ASP A 7 -51.72 -13.71 23.10
C ASP A 7 -50.83 -12.49 23.37
N SER A 8 -50.19 -12.42 24.56
CA SER A 8 -49.26 -11.36 24.95
C SER A 8 -47.97 -11.35 24.10
N MET A 9 -47.60 -12.46 23.45
CA MET A 9 -46.39 -12.51 22.66
C MET A 9 -46.56 -11.85 21.28
N TYR A 10 -47.79 -11.79 20.74
CA TYR A 10 -48.09 -11.11 19.49
C TYR A 10 -48.12 -9.57 19.62
N PHE A 11 -48.42 -9.07 20.80
CA PHE A 11 -48.51 -7.62 21.06
C PHE A 11 -47.13 -6.93 21.11
N VAL A 12 -46.09 -7.65 21.56
CA VAL A 12 -44.73 -7.09 21.67
C VAL A 12 -44.07 -6.94 20.29
N LEU A 13 -44.42 -7.79 19.33
CA LEU A 13 -43.86 -7.73 17.99
C LEU A 13 -44.50 -6.64 17.09
N SER A 14 -45.72 -6.20 17.39
CA SER A 14 -46.40 -5.16 16.62
C SER A 14 -45.93 -3.71 17.00
N GLU A 15 -45.30 -3.53 18.14
CA GLU A 15 -44.76 -2.23 18.58
C GLU A 15 -43.26 -2.05 18.32
N MET A 16 -42.56 -3.06 17.81
CA MET A 16 -41.22 -2.85 17.32
C MET A 16 -41.28 -1.95 16.07
N LYS A 17 -41.23 -0.64 16.29
CA LYS A 17 -40.89 0.32 15.25
C LYS A 17 -39.54 -0.11 14.72
N ILE A 18 -39.53 -0.77 13.53
CA ILE A 18 -38.30 -1.00 12.78
C ILE A 18 -37.69 0.40 12.56
N GLY A 19 -36.76 0.77 13.41
CA GLY A 19 -36.03 2.01 13.29
C GLY A 19 -35.48 2.05 11.87
N LYS A 20 -35.64 3.18 11.16
CA LYS A 20 -35.07 3.35 9.82
C LYS A 20 -33.61 2.91 9.89
N ILE A 21 -33.24 1.81 9.20
CA ILE A 21 -31.87 1.37 9.06
C ILE A 21 -31.14 2.49 8.32
N THR A 22 -30.53 3.39 9.05
CA THR A 22 -29.69 4.44 8.46
C THR A 22 -28.45 3.74 7.91
N LYS A 23 -28.40 3.58 6.58
CA LYS A 23 -27.21 3.03 5.93
C LYS A 23 -26.00 3.83 6.40
N ARG A 24 -25.10 3.17 7.12
CA ARG A 24 -23.82 3.80 7.50
C ARG A 24 -23.14 4.28 6.22
N ARG A 25 -22.81 5.55 6.15
CA ARG A 25 -22.14 6.16 4.99
C ARG A 25 -20.65 5.87 4.97
N TRP A 26 -20.08 5.68 6.15
CA TRP A 26 -18.67 5.33 6.35
C TRP A 26 -18.52 3.85 6.69
N MET A 27 -17.54 3.23 6.03
CA MET A 27 -17.06 1.87 6.32
C MET A 27 -15.58 1.97 6.66
N TYR A 28 -15.18 1.33 7.76
CA TYR A 28 -13.80 1.30 8.22
C TYR A 28 -13.38 -0.16 8.38
N TYR A 29 -12.15 -0.45 8.03
CA TYR A 29 -11.51 -1.70 8.40
C TYR A 29 -9.99 -1.51 8.47
N SER A 30 -9.31 -2.38 9.22
CA SER A 30 -7.87 -2.41 9.30
C SER A 30 -7.36 -3.83 9.14
N ASP A 31 -6.27 -3.96 8.40
CA ASP A 31 -5.51 -5.19 8.24
C ASP A 31 -4.16 -5.01 8.92
N VAL A 32 -3.84 -5.89 9.87
CA VAL A 32 -2.56 -5.88 10.60
C VAL A 32 -1.88 -7.23 10.39
N THR A 33 -0.65 -7.20 9.91
CA THR A 33 0.17 -8.40 9.70
C THR A 33 1.50 -8.24 10.40
N PHE A 34 1.86 -9.21 11.24
CA PHE A 34 3.21 -9.35 11.79
C PHE A 34 3.84 -10.60 11.21
N SER A 35 4.98 -10.44 10.56
CA SER A 35 5.71 -11.51 9.92
C SER A 35 7.07 -11.69 10.57
N PHE A 36 7.50 -12.93 10.65
CA PHE A 36 8.75 -13.35 11.23
C PHE A 36 9.45 -14.32 10.27
N GLY A 37 10.76 -14.18 10.14
CA GLY A 37 11.61 -15.09 9.39
C GLY A 37 12.88 -15.37 10.17
N GLN A 38 13.30 -16.66 10.23
CA GLN A 38 14.52 -17.07 10.86
C GLN A 38 15.29 -18.03 9.95
N GLY A 39 16.58 -17.79 9.78
CA GLY A 39 17.54 -18.72 9.21
C GLY A 39 18.55 -19.13 10.29
N PHE A 40 18.73 -20.42 10.49
CA PHE A 40 19.74 -20.97 11.40
C PHE A 40 20.73 -21.84 10.61
N ILE A 41 22.01 -21.59 10.81
CA ILE A 41 23.10 -22.34 10.20
C ILE A 41 24.05 -22.76 11.31
N SER A 42 24.27 -24.07 11.44
CA SER A 42 25.18 -24.61 12.45
C SER A 42 26.63 -24.27 12.10
N SER A 43 27.47 -24.13 13.12
CA SER A 43 28.90 -23.78 12.98
C SER A 43 29.72 -24.81 12.17
N ASN A 44 29.23 -26.03 12.03
CA ASN A 44 29.86 -27.10 11.26
C ASN A 44 29.29 -27.28 9.85
N TRP A 45 28.46 -26.33 9.35
CA TRP A 45 27.95 -26.36 7.98
C TRP A 45 29.05 -26.05 6.97
N ALA A 46 29.43 -27.05 6.15
CA ALA A 46 30.59 -26.97 5.29
C ALA A 46 30.53 -25.89 4.19
N SER A 47 29.33 -25.51 3.77
CA SER A 47 29.14 -24.52 2.68
C SER A 47 29.15 -23.05 3.16
N GLY A 48 29.39 -22.79 4.46
CA GLY A 48 29.30 -21.45 5.03
C GLY A 48 27.86 -20.92 5.12
N GLY A 49 27.69 -19.69 5.57
CA GLY A 49 26.42 -18.98 5.71
C GLY A 49 26.30 -18.35 7.09
N GLU A 50 25.27 -17.54 7.28
CA GLU A 50 25.04 -16.79 8.52
C GLU A 50 23.60 -16.96 9.01
N ASN A 51 23.45 -16.95 10.33
CA ASN A 51 22.14 -16.90 10.96
C ASN A 51 21.43 -15.59 10.56
N SER A 52 20.15 -15.65 10.36
CA SER A 52 19.36 -14.47 10.03
C SER A 52 18.06 -14.42 10.83
N LEU A 53 17.65 -13.20 11.15
CA LEU A 53 16.38 -12.91 11.82
C LEU A 53 15.74 -11.73 11.13
N SER A 54 14.49 -11.88 10.70
CA SER A 54 13.72 -10.78 10.09
C SER A 54 12.36 -10.64 10.77
N ILE A 55 11.94 -9.39 10.96
CA ILE A 55 10.62 -9.02 11.48
C ILE A 55 10.04 -7.97 10.54
N LEU A 56 8.76 -8.11 10.18
CA LEU A 56 8.03 -7.14 9.37
C LEU A 56 6.64 -6.91 9.97
N SER A 57 6.31 -5.65 10.21
CA SER A 57 4.96 -5.18 10.51
C SER A 57 4.37 -4.48 9.28
N ASP A 58 3.17 -4.84 8.87
CA ASP A 58 2.40 -4.21 7.78
C ASP A 58 1.00 -3.87 8.30
N ILE A 59 0.74 -2.59 8.51
CA ILE A 59 -0.51 -2.07 9.04
C ILE A 59 -1.19 -1.29 7.93
N LYS A 60 -2.44 -1.64 7.63
CA LYS A 60 -3.29 -0.95 6.65
C LYS A 60 -4.58 -0.52 7.33
N TYR A 61 -4.96 0.71 7.11
CA TYR A 61 -6.25 1.26 7.55
C TYR A 61 -7.00 1.79 6.34
N PHE A 62 -8.29 1.50 6.26
CA PHE A 62 -9.16 1.91 5.17
C PHE A 62 -10.40 2.61 5.73
N ALA A 63 -10.76 3.73 5.10
CA ALA A 63 -11.96 4.48 5.40
C ALA A 63 -12.67 4.82 4.08
N THR A 64 -13.84 4.24 3.85
CA THR A 64 -14.62 4.46 2.63
C THR A 64 -15.94 5.13 2.96
N TYR A 65 -16.18 6.30 2.37
CA TYR A 65 -17.45 6.99 2.39
C TYR A 65 -18.24 6.72 1.10
N LYS A 66 -19.53 6.38 1.26
CA LYS A 66 -20.44 6.20 0.10
C LYS A 66 -21.74 6.95 0.35
N LYS A 67 -22.08 7.83 -0.58
CA LYS A 67 -23.38 8.54 -0.60
C LYS A 67 -23.79 8.80 -2.03
N ASN A 68 -24.97 8.34 -2.42
CA ASN A 68 -25.52 8.49 -3.77
C ASN A 68 -24.50 8.06 -4.86
N ASN A 69 -24.06 9.03 -5.68
CA ASN A 69 -23.10 8.83 -6.76
C ASN A 69 -21.65 9.07 -6.36
N THR A 70 -21.38 9.39 -5.10
CA THR A 70 -20.05 9.75 -4.61
C THR A 70 -19.47 8.63 -3.77
N THR A 71 -18.21 8.28 -4.04
CA THR A 71 -17.40 7.37 -3.25
C THR A 71 -16.09 8.05 -2.91
N TRP A 72 -15.71 8.06 -1.64
CA TRP A 72 -14.42 8.60 -1.20
C TRP A 72 -13.68 7.50 -0.43
N GLU A 73 -12.59 7.03 -1.03
CA GLU A 73 -11.76 5.93 -0.55
C GLU A 73 -10.46 6.50 0.00
N ASN A 74 -10.18 6.21 1.25
CA ASN A 74 -8.95 6.61 1.92
C ASN A 74 -8.24 5.38 2.44
N SER A 75 -6.92 5.33 2.30
CA SER A 75 -6.10 4.30 2.87
C SER A 75 -4.79 4.86 3.40
N ILE A 76 -4.36 4.31 4.53
CA ILE A 76 -3.05 4.53 5.11
C ILE A 76 -2.40 3.17 5.26
N ARG A 77 -1.18 3.03 4.80
CA ARG A 77 -0.37 1.82 5.00
C ARG A 77 0.97 2.20 5.58
N TYR A 78 1.35 1.51 6.63
CA TYR A 78 2.68 1.63 7.20
C TYR A 78 3.36 0.27 7.27
N ARG A 79 4.57 0.19 6.72
CA ARG A 79 5.42 -0.99 6.76
C ARG A 79 6.71 -0.66 7.47
N LEU A 80 7.05 -1.45 8.48
CA LEU A 80 8.30 -1.35 9.22
C LEU A 80 8.91 -2.74 9.33
N GLY A 81 10.13 -2.88 8.85
CA GLY A 81 10.87 -4.14 8.90
C GLY A 81 12.28 -3.94 9.42
N ALA A 82 12.77 -4.96 10.10
CA ALA A 82 14.13 -5.06 10.58
C ALA A 82 14.72 -6.43 10.24
N LEU A 83 16.01 -6.45 9.95
CA LEU A 83 16.81 -7.63 9.60
C LEU A 83 18.09 -7.63 10.40
N LYS A 84 18.44 -8.78 10.97
CA LYS A 84 19.75 -9.08 11.53
C LYS A 84 20.36 -10.22 10.72
N SER A 85 21.60 -10.11 10.28
CA SER A 85 22.36 -11.15 9.57
C SER A 85 23.69 -11.36 10.27
N GLY A 86 23.96 -12.59 10.66
CA GLY A 86 25.19 -12.99 11.35
C GLY A 86 25.47 -12.18 12.62
N SER A 87 26.67 -11.62 12.67
CA SER A 87 27.15 -10.76 13.77
C SER A 87 26.79 -9.28 13.58
N GLU A 88 26.13 -8.92 12.44
CA GLU A 88 25.77 -7.53 12.20
C GLU A 88 24.69 -7.04 13.17
N ASP A 89 24.66 -5.73 13.40
CA ASP A 89 23.61 -5.08 14.17
C ASP A 89 22.27 -5.18 13.45
N LEU A 90 21.18 -5.12 14.23
CA LEU A 90 19.84 -5.07 13.70
C LEU A 90 19.70 -3.84 12.77
N SER A 91 19.45 -4.08 11.51
CA SER A 91 19.29 -3.04 10.48
C SER A 91 17.84 -2.93 10.03
N LYS A 92 17.41 -1.71 9.75
CA LYS A 92 16.10 -1.46 9.17
C LYS A 92 16.13 -1.77 7.67
N ASN A 93 15.31 -2.71 7.20
CA ASN A 93 15.22 -3.14 5.80
C ASN A 93 13.94 -2.71 5.11
N GLU A 94 12.94 -2.26 5.86
CA GLU A 94 11.70 -1.69 5.34
C GLU A 94 11.26 -0.53 6.24
N ASP A 95 10.85 0.58 5.65
CA ASP A 95 10.19 1.70 6.32
C ASP A 95 9.46 2.49 5.25
N LYS A 96 8.14 2.36 5.21
CA LYS A 96 7.34 3.02 4.18
C LYS A 96 5.97 3.39 4.72
N LEU A 97 5.70 4.68 4.70
CA LEU A 97 4.38 5.25 4.95
C LEU A 97 3.75 5.63 3.61
N GLU A 98 2.61 5.07 3.31
CA GLU A 98 1.82 5.36 2.11
C GLU A 98 0.44 5.86 2.53
N LEU A 99 0.02 6.97 1.98
CA LEU A 99 -1.31 7.53 2.13
C LEU A 99 -1.93 7.70 0.75
N GLN A 100 -3.16 7.26 0.58
CA GLN A 100 -3.93 7.46 -0.65
C GLN A 100 -5.33 7.92 -0.30
N SER A 101 -5.82 8.92 -1.03
CA SER A 101 -7.18 9.44 -0.95
C SER A 101 -7.74 9.59 -2.35
N LYS A 102 -8.79 8.85 -2.68
CA LYS A 102 -9.46 8.89 -4.00
C LYS A 102 -10.93 9.26 -3.83
N LEU A 103 -11.31 10.38 -4.40
CA LEU A 103 -12.69 10.83 -4.50
C LEU A 103 -13.20 10.51 -5.91
N GLY A 104 -14.28 9.72 -6.00
CA GLY A 104 -14.93 9.37 -7.26
C GLY A 104 -16.38 9.79 -7.29
N VAL A 105 -16.83 10.33 -8.42
CA VAL A 105 -18.22 10.66 -8.70
C VAL A 105 -18.67 9.87 -9.92
N LYS A 106 -19.77 9.12 -9.81
CA LYS A 106 -20.30 8.28 -10.89
C LYS A 106 -20.54 9.10 -12.15
N ALA A 107 -19.93 8.68 -13.25
CA ALA A 107 -20.11 9.28 -14.58
C ALA A 107 -21.13 8.46 -15.39
N PHE A 108 -20.73 7.31 -15.94
CA PHE A 108 -21.58 6.41 -16.72
C PHE A 108 -21.17 4.95 -16.52
N LYS A 109 -22.15 4.04 -16.56
CA LYS A 109 -21.95 2.58 -16.34
C LYS A 109 -21.00 2.30 -15.16
N HIS A 110 -19.79 1.84 -15.45
CA HIS A 110 -18.74 1.49 -14.48
C HIS A 110 -17.65 2.55 -14.36
N TRP A 111 -17.80 3.69 -15.01
CA TRP A 111 -16.86 4.80 -15.01
C TRP A 111 -17.23 5.87 -13.97
N ASN A 112 -16.20 6.39 -13.30
CA ASN A 112 -16.31 7.50 -12.37
C ASN A 112 -15.32 8.60 -12.76
N TYR A 113 -15.71 9.86 -12.69
CA TYR A 113 -14.74 10.95 -12.59
C TYR A 113 -14.05 10.84 -11.26
N ALA A 114 -12.72 10.89 -11.25
CA ALA A 114 -11.98 10.70 -10.02
C ALA A 114 -10.82 11.69 -9.88
N THR A 115 -10.62 12.15 -8.65
CA THR A 115 -9.39 12.80 -8.22
C THR A 115 -8.71 11.92 -7.20
N GLN A 116 -7.38 11.80 -7.27
CA GLN A 116 -6.60 10.98 -6.35
C GLN A 116 -5.37 11.75 -5.87
N PHE A 117 -5.17 11.70 -4.57
CA PHE A 117 -3.97 12.18 -3.90
C PHE A 117 -3.22 10.99 -3.32
N ASP A 118 -1.93 10.91 -3.59
CA ASP A 118 -1.01 9.91 -3.05
C ASP A 118 0.14 10.61 -2.34
N MET A 119 0.58 10.07 -1.22
CA MET A 119 1.76 10.49 -0.48
C MET A 119 2.57 9.27 -0.07
N ASN A 120 3.89 9.33 -0.27
CA ASN A 120 4.82 8.31 0.16
C ASN A 120 6.02 8.94 0.86
N THR A 121 6.41 8.40 2.01
CA THR A 121 7.61 8.81 2.75
C THR A 121 8.07 7.68 3.69
N VAL A 122 9.19 7.86 4.36
CA VAL A 122 9.63 7.03 5.49
C VAL A 122 9.33 7.75 6.81
N LEU A 123 9.15 7.01 7.91
CA LEU A 123 8.96 7.63 9.24
C LEU A 123 10.28 7.84 9.98
N PHE A 124 11.19 6.88 9.91
CA PHE A 124 12.45 6.90 10.64
C PHE A 124 13.64 7.12 9.72
N LYS A 125 14.73 7.63 10.26
CA LYS A 125 15.99 7.77 9.51
C LYS A 125 16.43 6.41 8.98
N THR A 126 16.72 6.33 7.70
CA THR A 126 17.30 5.16 7.03
C THR A 126 18.75 5.41 6.75
N LYS A 127 19.62 4.52 7.16
CA LYS A 127 21.05 4.58 6.93
C LYS A 127 21.45 3.58 5.86
N ASN A 128 22.44 3.93 5.05
CA ASN A 128 23.10 3.00 4.14
C ASN A 128 24.12 2.16 4.93
N ASN A 129 24.15 0.85 4.71
CA ASN A 129 25.21 -0.02 5.23
C ASN A 129 26.27 -0.21 4.14
N PRO A 130 27.59 -0.17 4.42
CA PRO A 130 28.28 -0.04 5.72
C PRO A 130 28.53 1.41 6.19
N ASP A 131 28.37 2.41 5.34
CA ASP A 131 28.86 3.80 5.56
C ASP A 131 28.09 4.56 6.64
N LYS A 132 26.97 4.03 7.13
CA LYS A 132 26.07 4.66 8.13
C LYS A 132 25.57 6.05 7.71
N GLU A 133 25.74 6.43 6.43
CA GLU A 133 25.17 7.66 5.88
C GLU A 133 23.64 7.61 5.90
N VAL A 134 23.01 8.72 6.30
CA VAL A 134 21.54 8.82 6.25
C VAL A 134 21.10 9.03 4.80
N ILE A 135 20.31 8.09 4.30
CA ILE A 135 19.81 8.13 2.91
C ILE A 135 18.35 8.57 2.82
N ALA A 136 17.57 8.46 3.89
CA ALA A 136 16.19 8.95 3.96
C ALA A 136 15.80 9.28 5.40
N ALA A 137 14.81 10.18 5.57
CA ALA A 137 14.19 10.53 6.83
C ALA A 137 12.75 11.01 6.56
N PHE A 138 11.99 11.30 7.61
CA PHE A 138 10.61 11.77 7.47
C PHE A 138 10.52 13.00 6.55
N LEU A 139 9.74 12.90 5.48
CA LEU A 139 9.63 13.89 4.40
C LEU A 139 10.97 14.28 3.77
N THR A 140 11.94 13.37 3.78
CA THR A 140 13.26 13.54 3.15
C THR A 140 13.65 12.20 2.47
N PRO A 141 13.07 11.90 1.26
CA PRO A 141 12.03 12.64 0.54
C PRO A 141 10.60 12.37 1.03
N GLY A 142 9.72 13.33 0.80
CA GLY A 142 8.28 13.15 0.71
C GLY A 142 7.86 13.21 -0.75
N ASN A 143 7.23 12.15 -1.27
CA ASN A 143 6.72 12.10 -2.64
C ASN A 143 5.21 12.29 -2.62
N PHE A 144 4.72 13.23 -3.39
CA PHE A 144 3.31 13.57 -3.48
C PHE A 144 2.85 13.46 -4.93
N THR A 145 1.64 12.98 -5.14
CA THR A 145 1.00 12.96 -6.47
C THR A 145 -0.45 13.39 -6.34
N LEU A 146 -0.87 14.33 -7.15
CA LEU A 146 -2.28 14.70 -7.33
C LEU A 146 -2.66 14.44 -8.77
N SER A 147 -3.74 13.70 -9.00
CA SER A 147 -4.15 13.28 -10.32
C SER A 147 -5.65 13.39 -10.53
N LEU A 148 -6.05 13.75 -11.77
CA LEU A 148 -7.43 13.91 -12.21
C LEU A 148 -7.68 13.02 -13.43
N GLY A 149 -8.76 12.22 -13.41
CA GLY A 149 -9.02 11.30 -14.49
C GLY A 149 -10.32 10.51 -14.35
N LEU A 150 -10.33 9.36 -15.00
CA LEU A 150 -11.44 8.41 -15.02
C LEU A 150 -11.06 7.11 -14.34
N ASP A 151 -11.92 6.62 -13.46
CA ASP A 151 -11.74 5.36 -12.73
C ASP A 151 -12.79 4.35 -13.21
N TYR A 152 -12.35 3.29 -13.89
CA TYR A 152 -13.18 2.19 -14.36
C TYR A 152 -13.25 1.10 -13.29
N LYS A 153 -14.43 0.90 -12.71
CA LYS A 153 -14.71 -0.09 -11.66
C LYS A 153 -15.84 -1.02 -12.08
N PRO A 154 -15.59 -2.05 -12.90
CA PRO A 154 -16.61 -3.03 -13.27
C PRO A 154 -17.07 -3.86 -12.09
N LYS A 155 -16.17 -4.09 -11.12
CA LYS A 155 -16.42 -4.80 -9.86
C LYS A 155 -15.69 -4.08 -8.73
N SER A 156 -16.05 -4.36 -7.49
CA SER A 156 -15.43 -3.74 -6.30
C SER A 156 -13.95 -4.08 -6.11
N ASN A 157 -13.49 -5.17 -6.70
CA ASN A 157 -12.12 -5.68 -6.60
C ASN A 157 -11.21 -5.31 -7.78
N ILE A 158 -11.72 -4.55 -8.77
CA ILE A 158 -10.97 -4.10 -9.95
C ILE A 158 -11.15 -2.59 -10.09
N SER A 159 -10.05 -1.85 -10.23
CA SER A 159 -10.01 -0.42 -10.51
C SER A 159 -8.92 -0.15 -11.53
N LEU A 160 -9.29 0.39 -12.69
CA LEU A 160 -8.37 0.93 -13.69
C LEU A 160 -8.56 2.45 -13.73
N TYR A 161 -7.60 3.17 -13.19
CA TYR A 161 -7.60 4.62 -13.14
C TYR A 161 -6.69 5.19 -14.23
N LEU A 162 -7.29 5.98 -15.11
CA LEU A 162 -6.64 6.65 -16.23
C LEU A 162 -6.65 8.14 -15.96
N SER A 163 -5.48 8.72 -15.70
CA SER A 163 -5.34 10.15 -15.41
C SER A 163 -4.45 10.82 -16.47
N PRO A 164 -5.02 11.60 -17.37
CA PRO A 164 -4.24 12.40 -18.30
C PRO A 164 -3.59 13.61 -17.63
N ILE A 165 -4.01 13.98 -16.43
CA ILE A 165 -3.47 15.12 -15.69
C ILE A 165 -3.01 14.61 -14.31
N ALA A 166 -1.70 14.49 -14.13
CA ALA A 166 -1.07 14.12 -12.88
C ALA A 166 0.13 15.01 -12.59
N GLY A 167 0.12 15.69 -11.43
CA GLY A 167 1.25 16.41 -10.90
C GLY A 167 1.98 15.56 -9.88
N GLN A 168 3.29 15.49 -9.97
CA GLN A 168 4.17 14.84 -9.00
C GLN A 168 5.10 15.85 -8.35
N TRP A 169 5.31 15.71 -7.05
CA TRP A 169 6.21 16.57 -6.28
C TRP A 169 7.09 15.74 -5.38
N VAL A 170 8.38 16.05 -5.41
CA VAL A 170 9.36 15.54 -4.46
C VAL A 170 9.75 16.68 -3.55
N TYR A 171 9.55 16.50 -2.24
CA TYR A 171 9.87 17.48 -1.22
C TYR A 171 10.93 16.93 -0.26
N MET A 172 11.93 17.75 0.07
CA MET A 172 12.94 17.41 1.04
C MET A 172 12.90 18.39 2.22
N ARG A 173 12.47 17.87 3.37
CA ARG A 173 12.42 18.66 4.61
C ARG A 173 13.80 19.12 5.06
N ASP A 174 14.80 18.23 4.96
CA ASP A 174 16.17 18.47 5.43
C ASP A 174 17.18 18.07 4.37
N THR A 175 17.68 19.06 3.65
CA THR A 175 18.70 18.91 2.60
C THR A 175 20.13 18.81 3.13
N ASN A 176 20.36 19.10 4.43
CA ASN A 176 21.67 18.92 5.07
C ASN A 176 21.84 17.46 5.53
N LEU A 177 20.72 16.79 5.86
CA LEU A 177 20.74 15.40 6.30
C LEU A 177 20.95 14.42 5.15
N VAL A 178 20.35 14.72 3.99
CA VAL A 178 20.41 13.87 2.78
C VAL A 178 20.67 14.75 1.58
N ALA A 179 21.63 14.35 0.73
CA ALA A 179 21.98 15.09 -0.47
C ALA A 179 20.80 15.17 -1.45
N PRO A 180 20.37 16.38 -1.88
CA PRO A 180 19.24 16.55 -2.80
C PRO A 180 19.42 15.82 -4.14
N SER A 181 20.65 15.74 -4.65
CA SER A 181 21.01 15.09 -5.91
C SER A 181 20.63 13.61 -5.95
N ARG A 182 20.57 12.93 -4.79
CA ARG A 182 20.15 11.53 -4.69
C ARG A 182 18.70 11.32 -5.19
N TYR A 183 17.86 12.32 -5.10
CA TYR A 183 16.45 12.29 -5.50
C TYR A 183 16.14 13.20 -6.70
N GLY A 184 17.18 13.54 -7.47
CA GLY A 184 17.06 14.34 -8.68
C GLY A 184 16.70 15.81 -8.45
N LEU A 185 16.99 16.35 -7.26
CA LEU A 185 16.88 17.79 -6.98
C LEU A 185 18.24 18.47 -7.19
N GLU A 186 18.20 19.71 -7.64
CA GLU A 186 19.38 20.57 -7.70
C GLU A 186 19.88 20.92 -6.29
N ILE A 187 21.18 21.14 -6.17
CA ILE A 187 21.81 21.53 -4.89
C ILE A 187 21.15 22.82 -4.38
N GLY A 188 20.75 22.80 -3.11
CA GLY A 188 20.06 23.93 -2.47
C GLY A 188 18.56 24.00 -2.68
N LYS A 189 17.98 23.21 -3.58
CA LYS A 189 16.53 23.13 -3.77
C LYS A 189 15.93 22.06 -2.87
N LYS A 190 14.77 22.37 -2.30
CA LYS A 190 13.98 21.45 -1.44
C LYS A 190 12.77 20.84 -2.16
N PHE A 191 12.55 21.23 -3.39
CA PHE A 191 11.32 20.89 -4.11
C PHE A 191 11.61 20.66 -5.58
N LYS A 192 11.06 19.57 -6.13
CA LYS A 192 11.01 19.26 -7.56
C LYS A 192 9.56 18.97 -7.92
N SER A 193 9.10 19.50 -9.05
CA SER A 193 7.76 19.24 -9.60
C SER A 193 7.88 18.63 -10.99
N ASP A 194 6.94 17.75 -11.30
CA ASP A 194 6.76 17.17 -12.62
C ASP A 194 5.25 17.06 -12.92
N ALA A 195 4.87 17.02 -14.19
CA ALA A 195 3.50 16.79 -14.60
C ALA A 195 3.46 15.83 -15.79
N GLY A 196 2.43 14.98 -15.82
CA GLY A 196 2.34 13.93 -16.81
C GLY A 196 1.01 13.19 -16.81
N ALA A 197 1.02 12.01 -17.39
CA ALA A 197 -0.09 11.07 -17.38
C ALA A 197 0.20 9.92 -16.40
N LYS A 198 -0.84 9.45 -15.68
CA LYS A 198 -0.76 8.31 -14.75
C LYS A 198 -1.78 7.25 -15.14
N ILE A 199 -1.35 6.00 -15.16
CA ILE A 199 -2.22 4.83 -15.24
C ILE A 199 -2.03 4.02 -13.97
N GLU A 200 -3.11 3.65 -13.31
CA GLU A 200 -3.06 2.81 -12.12
C GLU A 200 -4.08 1.67 -12.23
N LEU A 201 -3.59 0.44 -12.17
CA LEU A 201 -4.41 -0.78 -12.15
C LEU A 201 -4.31 -1.43 -10.78
N LYS A 202 -5.45 -1.59 -10.11
CA LYS A 202 -5.61 -2.40 -8.90
C LYS A 202 -6.54 -3.56 -9.18
N ASN A 203 -6.11 -4.75 -8.82
CA ASN A 203 -6.91 -5.95 -8.92
C ASN A 203 -6.67 -6.83 -7.70
N GLN A 204 -7.76 -7.17 -7.00
CA GLN A 204 -7.76 -8.15 -5.91
C GLN A 204 -8.61 -9.33 -6.33
N HIS A 205 -8.07 -10.53 -6.23
CA HIS A 205 -8.79 -11.73 -6.60
C HIS A 205 -8.58 -12.85 -5.58
N GLU A 206 -9.67 -13.46 -5.13
CA GLU A 206 -9.61 -14.71 -4.37
C GLU A 206 -9.72 -15.85 -5.37
N LEU A 207 -8.58 -16.44 -5.72
CA LEU A 207 -8.54 -17.55 -6.67
C LEU A 207 -9.06 -18.83 -6.04
N PHE A 208 -8.71 -19.05 -4.77
CA PHE A 208 -9.18 -20.14 -3.92
C PHE A 208 -9.48 -19.61 -2.53
N LYS A 209 -10.22 -20.35 -1.71
CA LYS A 209 -10.53 -19.98 -0.31
C LYS A 209 -9.27 -19.69 0.53
N PHE A 210 -8.13 -20.27 0.13
CA PHE A 210 -6.85 -20.13 0.79
C PHE A 210 -5.87 -19.20 0.07
N LEU A 211 -6.16 -18.76 -1.18
CA LEU A 211 -5.25 -17.93 -1.99
C LEU A 211 -5.92 -16.64 -2.43
N LYS A 212 -5.40 -15.52 -1.94
CA LYS A 212 -5.74 -14.17 -2.38
C LYS A 212 -4.57 -13.56 -3.14
N ILE A 213 -4.85 -12.98 -4.30
CA ILE A 213 -3.91 -12.28 -5.17
C ILE A 213 -4.24 -10.78 -5.11
N ASP A 214 -3.25 -9.97 -4.75
CA ASP A 214 -3.32 -8.51 -4.82
C ASP A 214 -2.30 -8.02 -5.86
N ASN A 215 -2.79 -7.40 -6.92
CA ASN A 215 -1.98 -6.85 -8.02
C ASN A 215 -2.18 -5.34 -8.09
N HIS A 216 -1.08 -4.58 -8.10
CA HIS A 216 -1.09 -3.13 -8.17
C HIS A 216 0.02 -2.66 -9.13
N LEU A 217 -0.38 -2.04 -10.23
CA LEU A 217 0.50 -1.49 -11.24
C LEU A 217 0.29 0.01 -11.34
N ILE A 218 1.36 0.77 -11.29
CA ILE A 218 1.38 2.22 -11.52
C ILE A 218 2.36 2.49 -12.66
N ILE A 219 1.92 3.26 -13.65
CA ILE A 219 2.73 3.77 -14.74
C ILE A 219 2.57 5.29 -14.76
N PHE A 220 3.68 6.01 -14.83
CA PHE A 220 3.67 7.47 -15.01
C PHE A 220 4.59 7.84 -16.17
N SER A 221 4.14 8.77 -17.00
CA SER A 221 4.91 9.36 -18.09
C SER A 221 4.90 10.87 -17.94
N SER A 222 6.08 11.49 -17.86
CA SER A 222 6.25 12.94 -17.78
C SER A 222 5.93 13.61 -19.10
N TYR A 223 5.36 14.80 -19.05
CA TYR A 223 5.16 15.67 -20.23
C TYR A 223 6.35 16.58 -20.49
N TYR A 224 7.18 16.84 -19.48
CA TYR A 224 8.34 17.72 -19.57
C TYR A 224 9.65 16.99 -19.84
N GLU A 225 9.83 15.82 -19.21
CA GLU A 225 10.93 14.92 -19.54
C GLU A 225 10.49 14.05 -20.73
N GLN A 226 11.44 13.54 -21.52
CA GLN A 226 11.13 12.71 -22.71
C GLN A 226 10.02 11.70 -22.40
N PRO A 227 8.89 11.70 -23.12
CA PRO A 227 7.72 10.84 -22.81
C PRO A 227 8.05 9.33 -22.79
N GLU A 228 9.16 8.96 -23.41
CA GLU A 228 9.71 7.60 -23.46
C GLU A 228 10.25 7.16 -22.08
N LYS A 229 10.55 8.10 -21.17
CA LYS A 229 11.03 7.85 -19.82
C LYS A 229 9.86 7.51 -18.90
N LEU A 230 9.33 6.31 -19.05
CA LEU A 230 8.28 5.80 -18.18
C LEU A 230 8.84 5.45 -16.80
N THR A 231 8.08 5.77 -15.77
CA THR A 231 8.24 5.13 -14.46
C THR A 231 7.19 4.04 -14.31
N LEU A 232 7.60 2.88 -13.82
CA LEU A 232 6.72 1.74 -13.57
C LEU A 232 6.97 1.23 -12.14
N ASP A 233 5.90 1.02 -11.39
CA ASP A 233 5.91 0.35 -10.08
C ASP A 233 4.84 -0.75 -10.13
N TRP A 234 5.28 -2.00 -10.23
CA TRP A 234 4.41 -3.17 -10.22
C TRP A 234 4.61 -3.97 -8.95
N ARG A 235 3.55 -4.19 -8.22
CA ARG A 235 3.51 -4.92 -6.95
C ARG A 235 2.54 -6.09 -7.06
N LEU A 236 3.03 -7.26 -6.77
CA LEU A 236 2.23 -8.48 -6.69
C LEU A 236 2.35 -9.06 -5.27
N THR A 237 1.23 -9.35 -4.65
CA THR A 237 1.20 -10.07 -3.36
C THR A 237 0.32 -11.30 -3.49
N LEU A 238 0.89 -12.45 -3.20
CA LEU A 238 0.17 -13.73 -3.07
C LEU A 238 0.03 -14.04 -1.58
N ASN A 239 -1.19 -14.07 -1.07
CA ASN A 239 -1.48 -14.37 0.33
C ASN A 239 -2.10 -15.76 0.43
N PHE A 240 -1.39 -16.68 1.09
CA PHE A 240 -1.83 -18.05 1.35
C PHE A 240 -2.31 -18.13 2.81
N LYS A 241 -3.60 -18.26 3.01
CA LYS A 241 -4.20 -18.49 4.34
C LYS A 241 -3.93 -19.91 4.77
N ILE A 242 -3.23 -20.10 5.91
CA ILE A 242 -3.00 -21.40 6.54
C ILE A 242 -4.18 -21.72 7.45
N ASN A 243 -4.61 -20.74 8.26
CA ASN A 243 -5.78 -20.80 9.11
C ASN A 243 -6.40 -19.40 9.30
N TYR A 244 -7.26 -19.20 10.31
CA TYR A 244 -7.96 -17.93 10.53
C TYR A 244 -7.04 -16.77 10.95
N PHE A 245 -5.86 -17.04 11.52
CA PHE A 245 -4.91 -16.02 11.96
C PHE A 245 -3.52 -16.16 11.33
N MET A 246 -3.17 -17.30 10.70
CA MET A 246 -1.86 -17.51 10.08
C MET A 246 -1.95 -17.42 8.57
N GLN A 247 -0.98 -16.73 7.98
CA GLN A 247 -0.83 -16.66 6.53
C GLN A 247 0.65 -16.66 6.12
N THR A 248 0.93 -17.19 4.95
CA THR A 248 2.19 -16.99 4.23
C THR A 248 1.93 -16.01 3.11
N SER A 249 2.82 -15.05 2.90
CA SER A 249 2.72 -14.11 1.79
C SER A 249 4.02 -14.06 0.98
N VAL A 250 3.86 -14.12 -0.34
CA VAL A 250 4.92 -13.83 -1.31
C VAL A 250 4.65 -12.44 -1.86
N TYR A 251 5.58 -11.52 -1.65
CA TYR A 251 5.53 -10.18 -2.20
C TYR A 251 6.62 -10.03 -3.26
N ALA A 252 6.26 -9.55 -4.43
CA ALA A 252 7.16 -9.16 -5.49
C ALA A 252 6.89 -7.70 -5.89
N ASN A 253 7.96 -6.93 -6.06
CA ASN A 253 7.88 -5.56 -6.55
C ASN A 253 8.92 -5.35 -7.64
N ALA A 254 8.46 -4.92 -8.81
CA ALA A 254 9.31 -4.53 -9.93
C ALA A 254 9.17 -3.02 -10.14
N VAL A 255 10.27 -2.31 -10.04
CA VAL A 255 10.34 -0.87 -10.25
C VAL A 255 11.25 -0.58 -11.44
N TYR A 256 10.77 0.23 -12.36
CA TYR A 256 11.57 0.80 -13.42
C TYR A 256 11.44 2.31 -13.37
N ASN A 257 12.57 2.99 -13.20
CA ASN A 257 12.67 4.44 -13.29
C ASN A 257 13.97 4.79 -13.99
N GLN A 258 13.86 5.27 -15.20
CA GLN A 258 15.04 5.55 -16.05
C GLN A 258 15.96 6.61 -15.43
N ASN A 259 15.44 7.49 -14.55
CA ASN A 259 16.25 8.48 -13.86
C ASN A 259 17.13 7.86 -12.77
N ASP A 260 16.70 6.74 -12.16
CA ASP A 260 17.43 6.06 -11.09
C ASP A 260 18.28 4.92 -11.65
N SER A 261 17.73 4.12 -12.55
CA SER A 261 18.40 2.96 -13.15
C SER A 261 17.82 2.62 -14.52
N LYS A 262 18.69 2.34 -15.50
CA LYS A 262 18.29 1.81 -16.82
C LYS A 262 17.83 0.35 -16.77
N LYS A 263 17.87 -0.29 -15.60
CA LYS A 263 17.48 -1.69 -15.39
C LYS A 263 16.30 -1.77 -14.43
N ILE A 264 15.45 -2.77 -14.63
CA ILE A 264 14.36 -3.09 -13.69
C ILE A 264 14.96 -3.50 -12.35
N GLN A 265 14.49 -2.87 -11.28
CA GLN A 265 14.83 -3.22 -9.91
C GLN A 265 13.78 -4.19 -9.38
N LEU A 266 14.20 -5.34 -8.88
CA LEU A 266 13.32 -6.38 -8.35
C LEU A 266 13.54 -6.54 -6.84
N LYS A 267 12.44 -6.59 -6.09
CA LYS A 267 12.42 -6.97 -4.67
C LYS A 267 11.44 -8.10 -4.48
N GLN A 268 11.86 -9.19 -3.85
CA GLN A 268 10.99 -10.30 -3.49
C GLN A 268 11.15 -10.61 -2.02
N THR A 269 10.04 -10.90 -1.33
CA THR A 269 10.06 -11.37 0.06
C THR A 269 9.04 -12.48 0.24
N LEU A 270 9.43 -13.50 1.00
CA LEU A 270 8.55 -14.56 1.50
C LEU A 270 8.40 -14.36 3.00
N ASN A 271 7.17 -14.25 3.48
CA ASN A 271 6.87 -13.96 4.87
C ASN A 271 5.88 -14.98 5.42
N LEU A 272 6.16 -15.52 6.60
CA LEU A 272 5.21 -16.24 7.43
C LEU A 272 4.76 -15.31 8.55
N GLY A 273 3.47 -15.18 8.80
CA GLY A 273 3.00 -14.23 9.79
C GLY A 273 1.61 -14.50 10.33
N VAL A 274 1.26 -13.71 11.33
CA VAL A 274 -0.08 -13.63 11.89
C VAL A 274 -0.81 -12.43 11.29
N TYR A 275 -2.07 -12.64 10.94
CA TYR A 275 -2.91 -11.66 10.27
C TYR A 275 -4.18 -11.43 11.08
N PHE A 276 -4.52 -10.17 11.31
CA PHE A 276 -5.74 -9.75 11.98
C PHE A 276 -6.48 -8.73 11.12
N ARG A 277 -7.80 -8.86 11.07
CA ARG A 277 -8.71 -7.89 10.46
C ARG A 277 -9.70 -7.39 11.50
N PHE A 278 -9.82 -6.07 11.62
CA PHE A 278 -10.73 -5.38 12.54
C PHE A 278 -11.75 -4.53 11.76
#